data_103fa5d2ee17ef388e1905fadfe0b787
#
_entry.id   103fa5d2ee17ef388e1905fadfe0b787
#
_cell.length_a   1.000
_cell.length_b   1.000
_cell.length_c   1.000
_cell.angle_alpha   90.00
_cell.angle_beta   90.00
_cell.angle_gamma   90.00
#
_symmetry.space_group_name_H-M   'P 1'
#
loop_
_entity.id
_entity.type
_entity.pdbx_description
1 polymer ?
#
loop_
_entity_poly.entity_id
_entity_poly.type
_entity_poly.pdbx_seq_one_letter_code
_entity_poly.pdbx_strand_id
1 'polypeptide(L)'
;MDEGIGNMAGNGTAQTGSILSFLIGDMQKSSVFLTFVMLLASAMLLHRFSSPEMDEREPPPMKPRIPIIGHLLGMIWHQSGYFKTLEKQNMAIATLSILNGKLYGIWDPTLVQAVFRNRNLSFEPFAVEFAQRELGFSNAILKTVQESTLVPDFFEGIHQSMAADNLHRMNANALAYVSDALDDVCKGSEAYEATNLFAWMRDLMTMATAEALYGPHNPLRKDASLMEDIWTFDADLPVLMLGIMPSITAKKCYNARKRLQAALADYYGNNRDYHEDASQIVKNRAAILRKHGISGEDIGVFEVALTHVATSNTIPTLFWFMAYIFSRPELVERLRDEVLPVIQHSGSGDVTIDIGALDERCPLLVSCYRESIRMSSKGMGNRKVMEDTTITDGNGRSYLLKKGCNVQMSSQVMHRLEKSWGPDSSSFVPERFIANSSKAYAESEKIKRASFIPFGGGRHLCPGRNFAFAENLGFVASLLAGFEVLTLDENMEQTDRVPEHASCSMTSAAVKPVDNGAGYGVRIRKREGWENVKWKYIS
;
A
#
# COMPACT_ATOMS: atom_id res chain seq x y z
N MET A 1 -11.36 -40.34 -101.45
CA MET A 1 -12.15 -41.29 -100.65
C MET A 1 -11.90 -40.94 -99.19
N ASP A 2 -12.94 -40.49 -98.67
CA ASP A 2 -13.54 -40.46 -97.37
C ASP A 2 -12.89 -39.46 -96.37
N GLU A 3 -13.53 -38.38 -96.13
CA GLU A 3 -14.70 -38.07 -95.31
C GLU A 3 -14.48 -38.39 -93.82
N GLY A 4 -14.70 -37.37 -93.00
CA GLY A 4 -14.91 -37.55 -91.58
C GLY A 4 -15.01 -36.25 -90.83
N ILE A 5 -16.10 -35.69 -90.93
CA ILE A 5 -17.00 -34.98 -89.98
C ILE A 5 -16.41 -34.55 -88.61
N GLY A 6 -16.65 -33.35 -88.35
CA GLY A 6 -16.30 -32.53 -87.18
C GLY A 6 -16.87 -32.90 -85.82
N ASN A 7 -16.39 -32.25 -84.86
CA ASN A 7 -17.15 -32.01 -83.63
C ASN A 7 -16.81 -30.66 -83.05
N MET A 8 -17.74 -29.71 -83.15
CA MET A 8 -17.84 -28.51 -82.32
C MET A 8 -18.63 -28.92 -81.07
N ALA A 9 -17.99 -28.91 -79.94
CA ALA A 9 -18.67 -28.76 -78.65
C ALA A 9 -17.65 -28.41 -77.58
N GLY A 10 -17.84 -27.30 -76.92
CA GLY A 10 -17.30 -27.13 -75.60
C GLY A 10 -16.49 -25.85 -75.30
N ASN A 11 -17.03 -24.65 -75.48
CA ASN A 11 -16.49 -23.41 -74.90
C ASN A 11 -17.60 -22.64 -74.21
N GLY A 12 -18.35 -23.32 -73.30
CA GLY A 12 -19.44 -22.66 -72.54
C GLY A 12 -19.29 -22.71 -71.01
N THR A 13 -18.34 -23.50 -70.47
CA THR A 13 -18.28 -23.75 -69.02
C THR A 13 -17.16 -22.99 -68.27
N ALA A 14 -16.18 -22.41 -68.97
CA ALA A 14 -15.07 -21.70 -68.34
C ALA A 14 -15.39 -20.23 -67.95
N GLN A 15 -16.35 -19.58 -68.61
CA GLN A 15 -16.72 -18.18 -68.31
C GLN A 15 -17.70 -18.02 -67.17
N THR A 16 -18.57 -18.98 -66.89
CA THR A 16 -19.53 -18.96 -65.80
C THR A 16 -18.87 -19.17 -64.43
N GLY A 17 -17.79 -19.96 -64.30
CA GLY A 17 -17.04 -20.14 -63.08
C GLY A 17 -16.28 -18.91 -62.63
N SER A 18 -15.75 -18.12 -63.57
CA SER A 18 -15.01 -16.89 -63.28
C SER A 18 -15.91 -15.74 -62.79
N ILE A 19 -17.12 -15.61 -63.34
CA ILE A 19 -18.10 -14.59 -62.93
C ILE A 19 -18.67 -14.94 -61.55
N LEU A 20 -18.93 -16.21 -61.25
CA LEU A 20 -19.46 -16.64 -59.96
C LEU A 20 -18.43 -16.47 -58.84
N SER A 21 -17.14 -16.75 -59.08
CA SER A 21 -16.06 -16.54 -58.11
C SER A 21 -15.80 -15.06 -57.86
N PHE A 22 -15.94 -14.20 -58.87
CA PHE A 22 -15.82 -12.76 -58.73
C PHE A 22 -17.00 -12.17 -57.89
N LEU A 23 -18.24 -12.60 -58.20
CA LEU A 23 -19.44 -12.17 -57.44
C LEU A 23 -19.42 -12.67 -55.99
N ILE A 24 -18.96 -13.88 -55.72
CA ILE A 24 -18.81 -14.44 -54.36
C ILE A 24 -17.71 -13.68 -53.60
N GLY A 25 -16.59 -13.36 -54.27
CA GLY A 25 -15.52 -12.55 -53.68
C GLY A 25 -15.95 -11.14 -53.31
N ASP A 26 -16.77 -10.48 -54.15
CA ASP A 26 -17.33 -9.15 -53.86
C ASP A 26 -18.45 -9.20 -52.81
N MET A 27 -19.29 -10.22 -52.79
CA MET A 27 -20.28 -10.44 -51.74
C MET A 27 -19.61 -10.68 -50.37
N GLN A 28 -18.50 -11.44 -50.36
CA GLN A 28 -17.75 -11.69 -49.12
C GLN A 28 -17.07 -10.43 -48.62
N LYS A 29 -16.48 -9.60 -49.46
CA LYS A 29 -15.93 -8.29 -49.14
C LYS A 29 -17.00 -7.33 -48.64
N SER A 30 -18.17 -7.28 -49.29
CA SER A 30 -19.32 -6.48 -48.90
C SER A 30 -19.87 -6.92 -47.52
N SER A 31 -19.95 -8.23 -47.26
CA SER A 31 -20.43 -8.72 -45.96
C SER A 31 -19.46 -8.41 -44.82
N VAL A 32 -18.15 -8.53 -45.04
CA VAL A 32 -17.11 -8.14 -44.09
C VAL A 32 -17.16 -6.64 -43.81
N PHE A 33 -17.30 -5.80 -44.84
CA PHE A 33 -17.46 -4.37 -44.71
C PHE A 33 -18.74 -4.00 -43.95
N LEU A 34 -19.87 -4.62 -44.27
CA LEU A 34 -21.14 -4.40 -43.59
C LEU A 34 -21.07 -4.81 -42.08
N THR A 35 -20.43 -5.94 -41.81
CA THR A 35 -20.20 -6.42 -40.44
C THR A 35 -19.32 -5.42 -39.67
N PHE A 36 -18.26 -4.90 -40.28
CA PHE A 36 -17.41 -3.88 -39.67
C PHE A 36 -18.17 -2.58 -39.39
N VAL A 37 -18.98 -2.11 -40.35
CA VAL A 37 -19.82 -0.90 -40.18
C VAL A 37 -20.87 -1.10 -39.07
N MET A 38 -21.50 -2.28 -39.01
CA MET A 38 -22.44 -2.64 -37.94
C MET A 38 -21.78 -2.70 -36.57
N LEU A 39 -20.58 -3.28 -36.50
CA LEU A 39 -19.79 -3.28 -35.26
C LEU A 39 -19.39 -1.87 -34.81
N LEU A 40 -18.98 -1.04 -35.77
CA LEU A 40 -18.62 0.35 -35.50
C LEU A 40 -19.83 1.19 -35.06
N ALA A 41 -20.98 1.02 -35.73
CA ALA A 41 -22.24 1.67 -35.36
C ALA A 41 -22.73 1.20 -33.98
N SER A 42 -22.66 -0.11 -33.71
CA SER A 42 -22.98 -0.67 -32.39
C SER A 42 -22.05 -0.15 -31.30
N ALA A 43 -20.75 -0.02 -31.59
CA ALA A 43 -19.77 0.54 -30.69
C ALA A 43 -20.04 2.04 -30.42
N MET A 44 -20.40 2.83 -31.46
CA MET A 44 -20.78 4.23 -31.32
C MET A 44 -22.07 4.40 -30.52
N LEU A 45 -23.07 3.55 -30.76
CA LEU A 45 -24.32 3.55 -30.00
C LEU A 45 -24.07 3.18 -28.54
N LEU A 46 -23.31 2.11 -28.27
CA LEU A 46 -22.90 1.72 -26.94
C LEU A 46 -22.14 2.85 -26.23
N HIS A 47 -21.22 3.51 -26.92
CA HIS A 47 -20.50 4.66 -26.36
C HIS A 47 -21.44 5.80 -25.99
N ARG A 48 -22.39 6.15 -26.86
CA ARG A 48 -23.38 7.19 -26.62
C ARG A 48 -24.30 6.89 -25.44
N PHE A 49 -24.74 5.64 -25.30
CA PHE A 49 -25.60 5.21 -24.17
C PHE A 49 -24.82 4.90 -22.90
N SER A 50 -23.51 4.66 -23.00
CA SER A 50 -22.63 4.37 -21.84
C SER A 50 -21.87 5.59 -21.34
N SER A 51 -21.96 6.74 -22.01
CA SER A 51 -21.30 7.97 -21.53
C SER A 51 -22.05 8.52 -20.32
N PRO A 52 -21.39 8.70 -19.16
CA PRO A 52 -22.04 9.25 -17.98
C PRO A 52 -22.51 10.69 -18.23
N GLU A 53 -23.69 11.02 -17.72
CA GLU A 53 -24.15 12.41 -17.70
C GLU A 53 -23.20 13.28 -16.87
N MET A 54 -22.85 14.45 -17.40
CA MET A 54 -21.95 15.42 -16.77
C MET A 54 -22.68 16.73 -16.50
N ASP A 55 -22.56 17.22 -15.26
CA ASP A 55 -22.94 18.61 -14.91
C ASP A 55 -21.75 19.52 -15.26
N GLU A 56 -22.01 20.70 -15.80
CA GLU A 56 -20.98 21.67 -16.20
C GLU A 56 -20.07 22.11 -15.03
N ARG A 57 -20.58 22.00 -13.82
CA ARG A 57 -19.85 22.32 -12.58
C ARG A 57 -18.93 21.19 -12.10
N GLU A 58 -19.08 19.98 -12.66
CA GLU A 58 -18.19 18.86 -12.32
C GLU A 58 -16.78 19.11 -12.87
N PRO A 59 -15.75 18.39 -12.34
CA PRO A 59 -14.41 18.41 -12.92
C PRO A 59 -14.44 18.07 -14.41
N PRO A 60 -13.63 18.75 -15.25
CA PRO A 60 -13.63 18.54 -16.70
C PRO A 60 -13.30 17.07 -17.03
N PRO A 61 -13.92 16.51 -18.10
CA PRO A 61 -13.66 15.14 -18.50
C PRO A 61 -12.25 15.00 -19.07
N MET A 62 -11.54 13.95 -18.62
CA MET A 62 -10.26 13.54 -19.19
C MET A 62 -10.48 12.53 -20.31
N LYS A 63 -9.85 12.76 -21.47
CA LYS A 63 -10.01 11.87 -22.63
C LYS A 63 -9.32 10.52 -22.36
N PRO A 64 -10.06 9.39 -22.41
CA PRO A 64 -9.47 8.08 -22.30
C PRO A 64 -8.77 7.67 -23.60
N ARG A 65 -7.82 6.74 -23.51
CA ARG A 65 -7.19 6.15 -24.71
C ARG A 65 -8.17 5.28 -25.51
N ILE A 66 -9.12 4.62 -24.82
CA ILE A 66 -10.11 3.73 -25.43
C ILE A 66 -11.50 4.29 -25.12
N PRO A 67 -12.25 4.76 -26.16
CA PRO A 67 -13.46 5.53 -25.94
C PRO A 67 -14.59 4.83 -25.17
N ILE A 68 -14.84 3.54 -25.41
CA ILE A 68 -15.99 2.82 -24.85
C ILE A 68 -15.73 2.35 -23.42
N ILE A 69 -14.53 1.81 -23.18
CA ILE A 69 -14.13 1.21 -21.90
C ILE A 69 -13.65 2.29 -20.95
N GLY A 70 -13.32 3.47 -21.48
CA GLY A 70 -12.81 4.58 -20.70
C GLY A 70 -11.42 4.32 -20.13
N HIS A 71 -11.22 4.67 -18.87
CA HIS A 71 -9.95 4.53 -18.17
C HIS A 71 -9.76 3.16 -17.52
N LEU A 72 -10.76 2.26 -17.56
CA LEU A 72 -10.75 0.98 -16.83
C LEU A 72 -9.54 0.10 -17.15
N LEU A 73 -9.23 -0.12 -18.43
CA LEU A 73 -8.09 -0.95 -18.82
C LEU A 73 -6.75 -0.35 -18.37
N GLY A 74 -6.60 0.97 -18.44
CA GLY A 74 -5.42 1.64 -17.93
C GLY A 74 -5.24 1.44 -16.42
N MET A 75 -6.33 1.48 -15.66
CA MET A 75 -6.32 1.23 -14.22
C MET A 75 -5.99 -0.24 -13.89
N ILE A 76 -6.51 -1.19 -14.65
CA ILE A 76 -6.21 -2.62 -14.46
C ILE A 76 -4.74 -2.90 -14.76
N TRP A 77 -4.19 -2.41 -15.89
CA TRP A 77 -2.83 -2.73 -16.32
C TRP A 77 -1.74 -2.00 -15.53
N HIS A 78 -1.99 -0.73 -15.17
CA HIS A 78 -0.99 0.09 -14.49
C HIS A 78 -1.29 0.30 -12.99
N GLN A 79 -2.43 -0.20 -12.51
CA GLN A 79 -2.87 -0.07 -11.12
C GLN A 79 -2.72 1.38 -10.58
N SER A 80 -2.11 1.57 -9.39
CA SER A 80 -1.87 2.92 -8.83
C SER A 80 -0.93 3.77 -9.69
N GLY A 81 -0.06 3.16 -10.49
CA GLY A 81 0.82 3.84 -11.45
C GLY A 81 0.08 4.54 -12.60
N TYR A 82 -1.20 4.18 -12.86
CA TYR A 82 -1.98 4.81 -13.91
C TYR A 82 -2.12 6.32 -13.73
N PHE A 83 -2.33 6.78 -12.51
CA PHE A 83 -2.43 8.20 -12.18
C PHE A 83 -1.16 8.98 -12.55
N LYS A 84 0.01 8.35 -12.44
CA LYS A 84 1.28 8.93 -12.90
C LYS A 84 1.32 9.12 -14.43
N THR A 85 0.72 8.20 -15.19
CA THR A 85 0.64 8.35 -16.65
C THR A 85 -0.30 9.48 -17.07
N LEU A 86 -1.34 9.77 -16.27
CA LEU A 86 -2.32 10.83 -16.52
C LEU A 86 -1.83 12.21 -16.07
N GLU A 87 -0.88 12.31 -15.17
CA GLU A 87 -0.28 13.56 -14.68
C GLU A 87 0.22 14.45 -15.83
N LYS A 88 0.71 13.84 -16.91
CA LYS A 88 1.20 14.54 -18.10
C LYS A 88 0.14 15.43 -18.78
N GLN A 89 -1.14 15.25 -18.49
CA GLN A 89 -2.22 16.11 -19.00
C GLN A 89 -2.37 17.42 -18.21
N ASN A 90 -1.57 17.61 -17.15
CA ASN A 90 -1.47 18.84 -16.35
C ASN A 90 -2.82 19.40 -15.84
N MET A 91 -3.70 18.51 -15.40
CA MET A 91 -4.99 18.86 -14.81
C MET A 91 -4.93 18.77 -13.28
N ALA A 92 -5.50 19.74 -12.57
CA ALA A 92 -5.59 19.71 -11.11
C ALA A 92 -6.54 18.61 -10.60
N ILE A 93 -7.66 18.46 -11.30
CA ILE A 93 -8.70 17.45 -11.08
C ILE A 93 -9.38 17.13 -12.41
N ALA A 94 -9.83 15.92 -12.61
CA ALA A 94 -10.57 15.51 -13.80
C ALA A 94 -11.59 14.42 -13.52
N THR A 95 -12.61 14.33 -14.36
CA THR A 95 -13.55 13.22 -14.40
C THR A 95 -13.03 12.14 -15.34
N LEU A 96 -12.83 10.95 -14.81
CA LEU A 96 -12.40 9.74 -15.53
C LEU A 96 -13.64 8.87 -15.80
N SER A 97 -13.99 8.65 -17.06
CA SER A 97 -15.05 7.72 -17.44
C SER A 97 -14.60 6.27 -17.28
N ILE A 98 -15.43 5.44 -16.65
CA ILE A 98 -15.20 4.02 -16.44
C ILE A 98 -16.50 3.29 -16.81
N LEU A 99 -16.54 2.68 -17.99
CA LEU A 99 -17.79 2.14 -18.53
C LEU A 99 -18.90 3.24 -18.52
N ASN A 100 -20.04 2.94 -17.89
CA ASN A 100 -21.15 3.88 -17.69
C ASN A 100 -21.04 4.72 -16.40
N GLY A 101 -19.96 4.56 -15.64
CA GLY A 101 -19.68 5.29 -14.41
C GLY A 101 -18.63 6.37 -14.57
N LYS A 102 -18.43 7.14 -13.51
CA LYS A 102 -17.40 8.17 -13.42
C LYS A 102 -16.69 8.16 -12.08
N LEU A 103 -15.45 8.60 -12.10
CA LEU A 103 -14.54 8.72 -10.96
C LEU A 103 -13.81 10.06 -11.07
N TYR A 104 -13.58 10.75 -9.98
CA TYR A 104 -12.80 11.98 -9.93
C TYR A 104 -11.36 11.68 -9.54
N GLY A 105 -10.40 11.97 -10.42
CA GLY A 105 -8.97 11.89 -10.15
C GLY A 105 -8.40 13.24 -9.77
N ILE A 106 -7.55 13.29 -8.74
CA ILE A 106 -6.96 14.54 -8.23
C ILE A 106 -5.44 14.51 -8.33
N TRP A 107 -4.85 15.59 -8.88
CA TRP A 107 -3.41 15.82 -9.04
C TRP A 107 -2.93 17.10 -8.35
N ASP A 108 -3.83 17.85 -7.69
CA ASP A 108 -3.49 19.08 -6.97
C ASP A 108 -3.49 18.85 -5.45
N PRO A 109 -2.39 19.19 -4.72
CA PRO A 109 -2.30 19.01 -3.27
C PRO A 109 -3.34 19.80 -2.47
N THR A 110 -3.77 20.98 -2.95
CA THR A 110 -4.77 21.79 -2.23
C THR A 110 -6.14 21.14 -2.29
N LEU A 111 -6.49 20.55 -3.43
CA LEU A 111 -7.72 19.77 -3.61
C LEU A 111 -7.68 18.47 -2.78
N VAL A 112 -6.54 17.79 -2.68
CA VAL A 112 -6.38 16.63 -1.79
C VAL A 112 -6.71 17.02 -0.35
N GLN A 113 -6.20 18.16 0.13
CA GLN A 113 -6.50 18.65 1.48
C GLN A 113 -7.97 19.07 1.62
N ALA A 114 -8.60 19.63 0.57
CA ALA A 114 -10.04 19.94 0.55
C ALA A 114 -10.87 18.64 0.70
N VAL A 115 -10.50 17.57 0.00
CA VAL A 115 -11.13 16.25 0.13
C VAL A 115 -11.01 15.69 1.55
N PHE A 116 -9.85 15.79 2.17
CA PHE A 116 -9.63 15.27 3.54
C PHE A 116 -10.44 16.01 4.60
N ARG A 117 -10.76 17.30 4.38
CA ARG A 117 -11.57 18.12 5.31
C ARG A 117 -13.06 18.02 5.06
N ASN A 118 -13.49 17.50 3.91
CA ASN A 118 -14.90 17.45 3.54
C ASN A 118 -15.61 16.27 4.21
N ARG A 119 -16.63 16.55 5.04
CA ARG A 119 -17.39 15.54 5.79
C ARG A 119 -18.26 14.65 4.93
N ASN A 120 -18.64 15.10 3.73
CA ASN A 120 -19.44 14.35 2.76
C ASN A 120 -18.59 13.36 1.93
N LEU A 121 -17.27 13.28 2.19
CA LEU A 121 -16.35 12.38 1.54
C LEU A 121 -15.84 11.34 2.54
N SER A 122 -16.32 10.09 2.41
CA SER A 122 -16.01 9.02 3.36
C SER A 122 -15.15 7.91 2.77
N PHE A 123 -14.27 7.34 3.60
CA PHE A 123 -13.51 6.12 3.29
C PHE A 123 -14.27 4.86 3.75
N GLU A 124 -15.17 4.96 4.70
CA GLU A 124 -15.85 3.82 5.33
C GLU A 124 -16.47 2.82 4.34
N PRO A 125 -17.18 3.25 3.25
CA PRO A 125 -17.74 2.30 2.28
C PRO A 125 -16.67 1.44 1.61
N PHE A 126 -15.47 2.00 1.37
CA PHE A 126 -14.34 1.25 0.83
C PHE A 126 -13.77 0.27 1.86
N ALA A 127 -13.66 0.68 3.12
CA ALA A 127 -13.18 -0.20 4.18
C ALA A 127 -14.08 -1.43 4.33
N VAL A 128 -15.40 -1.25 4.26
CA VAL A 128 -16.38 -2.35 4.32
C VAL A 128 -16.25 -3.28 3.10
N GLU A 129 -16.22 -2.72 1.89
CA GLU A 129 -16.10 -3.51 0.65
C GLU A 129 -14.77 -4.28 0.61
N PHE A 130 -13.69 -3.62 1.02
CA PHE A 130 -12.36 -4.22 1.10
C PHE A 130 -12.35 -5.36 2.11
N ALA A 131 -12.81 -5.11 3.35
CA ALA A 131 -12.84 -6.11 4.41
C ALA A 131 -13.72 -7.31 4.04
N GLN A 132 -14.88 -7.10 3.41
CA GLN A 132 -15.73 -8.19 2.95
C GLN A 132 -15.00 -9.15 2.00
N ARG A 133 -14.25 -8.61 1.05
CA ARG A 133 -13.51 -9.41 0.04
C ARG A 133 -12.25 -10.02 0.63
N GLU A 134 -11.50 -9.24 1.36
CA GLU A 134 -10.26 -9.63 2.03
C GLU A 134 -10.51 -10.78 3.02
N LEU A 135 -11.50 -10.62 3.90
CA LEU A 135 -11.77 -11.54 5.01
C LEU A 135 -12.77 -12.64 4.66
N GLY A 136 -13.57 -12.45 3.62
CA GLY A 136 -14.55 -13.43 3.17
C GLY A 136 -15.67 -13.65 4.19
N PHE A 137 -16.32 -12.57 4.61
CA PHE A 137 -17.41 -12.57 5.57
C PHE A 137 -18.56 -13.51 5.16
N SER A 138 -19.13 -14.21 6.15
CA SER A 138 -20.39 -14.91 6.00
C SER A 138 -21.55 -13.92 5.81
N ASN A 139 -22.67 -14.39 5.27
CA ASN A 139 -23.86 -13.54 5.12
C ASN A 139 -24.35 -12.97 6.46
N ALA A 140 -24.21 -13.72 7.56
CA ALA A 140 -24.58 -13.27 8.90
C ALA A 140 -23.69 -12.11 9.36
N ILE A 141 -22.37 -12.24 9.24
CA ILE A 141 -21.41 -11.19 9.54
C ILE A 141 -21.67 -9.96 8.67
N LEU A 142 -21.86 -10.16 7.36
CA LEU A 142 -22.10 -9.05 6.42
C LEU A 142 -23.35 -8.26 6.78
N LYS A 143 -24.43 -8.95 7.18
CA LYS A 143 -25.66 -8.31 7.66
C LYS A 143 -25.37 -7.44 8.89
N THR A 144 -24.65 -7.94 9.89
CA THR A 144 -24.27 -7.17 11.08
C THR A 144 -23.44 -5.93 10.70
N VAL A 145 -22.46 -6.07 9.80
CA VAL A 145 -21.62 -4.95 9.32
C VAL A 145 -22.46 -3.87 8.63
N GLN A 146 -23.47 -4.25 7.86
CA GLN A 146 -24.28 -3.31 7.06
C GLN A 146 -25.43 -2.67 7.84
N GLU A 147 -26.04 -3.39 8.79
CA GLU A 147 -27.26 -2.97 9.47
C GLU A 147 -27.03 -2.41 10.88
N SER A 148 -25.80 -2.44 11.41
CA SER A 148 -25.48 -1.96 12.76
C SER A 148 -24.53 -0.76 12.76
N THR A 149 -24.22 -0.25 13.95
CA THR A 149 -23.19 0.80 14.16
C THR A 149 -21.77 0.23 14.28
N LEU A 150 -21.54 -1.04 13.90
CA LEU A 150 -20.26 -1.71 14.06
C LEU A 150 -19.10 -0.93 13.43
N VAL A 151 -19.27 -0.43 12.20
CA VAL A 151 -18.19 0.25 11.46
C VAL A 151 -17.80 1.57 12.12
N PRO A 152 -18.73 2.50 12.44
CA PRO A 152 -18.41 3.68 13.24
C PRO A 152 -17.74 3.36 14.58
N ASP A 153 -18.32 2.41 15.37
CA ASP A 153 -17.77 2.00 16.66
C ASP A 153 -16.33 1.48 16.52
N PHE A 154 -16.05 0.76 15.44
CA PHE A 154 -14.72 0.22 15.14
C PHE A 154 -13.69 1.31 14.87
N PHE A 155 -14.02 2.31 14.04
CA PHE A 155 -13.12 3.43 13.76
C PHE A 155 -12.85 4.26 15.02
N GLU A 156 -13.85 4.53 15.83
CA GLU A 156 -13.69 5.25 17.09
C GLU A 156 -12.82 4.46 18.09
N GLY A 157 -13.11 3.17 18.27
CA GLY A 157 -12.37 2.29 19.18
C GLY A 157 -10.89 2.14 18.82
N ILE A 158 -10.55 2.11 17.53
CA ILE A 158 -9.16 2.07 17.08
C ILE A 158 -8.41 3.34 17.51
N HIS A 159 -9.00 4.52 17.32
CA HIS A 159 -8.36 5.79 17.73
C HIS A 159 -8.12 5.86 19.24
N GLN A 160 -9.10 5.42 20.03
CA GLN A 160 -8.96 5.37 21.49
C GLN A 160 -7.87 4.37 21.93
N SER A 161 -7.74 3.25 21.23
CA SER A 161 -6.74 2.21 21.53
C SER A 161 -5.30 2.64 21.29
N MET A 162 -5.10 3.63 20.40
CA MET A 162 -3.79 4.18 20.04
C MET A 162 -3.47 5.48 20.82
N ALA A 163 -4.12 5.71 21.97
CA ALA A 163 -3.81 6.80 22.87
C ALA A 163 -2.45 6.57 23.59
N ALA A 164 -1.84 7.66 24.10
CA ALA A 164 -0.44 7.72 24.53
C ALA A 164 0.06 6.48 25.31
N ASP A 165 -0.51 6.18 26.48
CA ASP A 165 -0.02 5.09 27.35
C ASP A 165 -0.13 3.70 26.68
N ASN A 166 -1.19 3.46 25.90
CA ASN A 166 -1.38 2.20 25.20
C ASN A 166 -0.35 2.05 24.07
N LEU A 167 -0.08 3.15 23.37
CA LEU A 167 0.91 3.19 22.30
C LEU A 167 2.32 2.96 22.86
N HIS A 168 2.68 3.65 23.97
CA HIS A 168 3.97 3.47 24.64
C HIS A 168 4.23 2.02 25.04
N ARG A 169 3.23 1.35 25.61
CA ARG A 169 3.34 -0.07 25.98
C ARG A 169 3.51 -0.96 24.76
N MET A 170 2.77 -0.72 23.68
CA MET A 170 2.92 -1.47 22.43
C MET A 170 4.33 -1.29 21.85
N ASN A 171 4.83 -0.05 21.79
CA ASN A 171 6.18 0.26 21.32
C ASN A 171 7.24 -0.45 22.15
N ALA A 172 7.12 -0.39 23.49
CA ALA A 172 8.06 -1.06 24.39
C ALA A 172 8.10 -2.56 24.16
N ASN A 173 6.94 -3.22 23.99
CA ASN A 173 6.87 -4.67 23.75
C ASN A 173 7.48 -5.07 22.40
N ALA A 174 7.18 -4.33 21.32
CA ALA A 174 7.76 -4.58 20.00
C ALA A 174 9.28 -4.42 20.02
N LEU A 175 9.77 -3.33 20.59
CA LEU A 175 11.19 -3.01 20.63
C LEU A 175 11.97 -3.89 21.62
N ALA A 176 11.34 -4.40 22.70
CA ALA A 176 11.95 -5.41 23.55
C ALA A 176 12.24 -6.71 22.78
N TYR A 177 11.28 -7.18 21.96
CA TYR A 177 11.51 -8.34 21.09
C TYR A 177 12.64 -8.08 20.09
N VAL A 178 12.68 -6.89 19.50
CA VAL A 178 13.75 -6.46 18.58
C VAL A 178 15.11 -6.47 19.30
N SER A 179 15.16 -5.99 20.54
CA SER A 179 16.38 -6.00 21.37
C SER A 179 16.91 -7.41 21.57
N ASP A 180 16.05 -8.32 22.03
CA ASP A 180 16.44 -9.72 22.26
C ASP A 180 16.94 -10.37 20.97
N ALA A 181 16.30 -10.11 19.84
CA ALA A 181 16.69 -10.64 18.54
C ALA A 181 18.03 -10.06 18.05
N LEU A 182 18.30 -8.77 18.27
CA LEU A 182 19.58 -8.15 17.92
C LEU A 182 20.72 -8.68 18.81
N ASP A 183 20.44 -8.98 20.07
CA ASP A 183 21.41 -9.64 20.95
C ASP A 183 21.72 -11.08 20.51
N ASP A 184 20.70 -11.82 20.04
CA ASP A 184 20.86 -13.19 19.54
C ASP A 184 21.61 -13.25 18.20
N VAL A 185 21.35 -12.31 17.30
CA VAL A 185 21.95 -12.24 15.95
C VAL A 185 23.49 -12.17 16.00
N CYS A 186 24.06 -11.50 17.02
CA CYS A 186 25.49 -11.32 17.15
C CYS A 186 26.04 -11.95 18.43
N LYS A 187 25.56 -13.14 18.81
CA LYS A 187 26.16 -13.91 19.93
C LYS A 187 27.56 -14.37 19.56
N GLY A 188 28.56 -13.71 20.15
CA GLY A 188 29.97 -13.93 19.86
C GLY A 188 30.60 -12.80 19.05
N SER A 189 31.82 -13.04 18.59
CA SER A 189 32.58 -12.04 17.78
C SER A 189 32.32 -12.14 16.29
N GLU A 190 31.47 -13.06 15.84
CA GLU A 190 31.18 -13.28 14.42
C GLU A 190 30.10 -12.33 13.91
N ALA A 191 30.29 -11.87 12.68
CA ALA A 191 29.26 -11.09 11.99
C ALA A 191 28.08 -11.99 11.58
N TYR A 192 26.88 -11.50 11.72
CA TYR A 192 25.68 -12.11 11.15
C TYR A 192 25.54 -11.69 9.68
N GLU A 193 25.20 -12.63 8.81
CA GLU A 193 24.93 -12.37 7.41
C GLU A 193 23.55 -12.89 7.00
N ALA A 194 22.79 -12.04 6.33
CA ALA A 194 21.57 -12.42 5.66
C ALA A 194 21.70 -12.12 4.15
N THR A 195 21.45 -13.11 3.32
CA THR A 195 21.48 -12.99 1.86
C THR A 195 20.32 -12.18 1.30
N ASN A 196 19.29 -11.96 2.10
CA ASN A 196 18.11 -11.16 1.76
C ASN A 196 17.69 -10.33 2.98
N LEU A 197 18.02 -9.02 2.93
CA LEU A 197 17.69 -8.07 3.98
C LEU A 197 16.17 -7.97 4.20
N PHE A 198 15.36 -7.95 3.13
CA PHE A 198 13.91 -7.81 3.26
C PHE A 198 13.30 -9.03 3.97
N ALA A 199 13.71 -10.24 3.60
CA ALA A 199 13.21 -11.46 4.23
C ALA A 199 13.58 -11.53 5.72
N TRP A 200 14.81 -11.18 6.09
CA TRP A 200 15.25 -11.14 7.47
C TRP A 200 14.43 -10.14 8.30
N MET A 201 14.28 -8.92 7.81
CA MET A 201 13.49 -7.88 8.49
C MET A 201 12.01 -8.23 8.55
N ARG A 202 11.48 -8.84 7.49
CA ARG A 202 10.11 -9.33 7.41
C ARG A 202 9.80 -10.25 8.58
N ASP A 203 10.63 -11.25 8.78
CA ASP A 203 10.41 -12.26 9.80
C ASP A 203 10.59 -11.69 11.21
N LEU A 204 11.64 -10.90 11.43
CA LEU A 204 11.90 -10.22 12.69
C LEU A 204 10.75 -9.30 13.10
N MET A 205 10.37 -8.38 12.21
CA MET A 205 9.40 -7.35 12.54
C MET A 205 7.95 -7.86 12.54
N THR A 206 7.64 -8.92 11.76
CA THR A 206 6.33 -9.57 11.85
C THR A 206 6.13 -10.17 13.25
N MET A 207 7.16 -10.82 13.79
CA MET A 207 7.10 -11.37 15.13
C MET A 207 7.04 -10.27 16.19
N ALA A 208 7.88 -9.23 16.09
CA ALA A 208 7.87 -8.09 17.01
C ALA A 208 6.49 -7.41 17.10
N THR A 209 5.87 -7.14 15.94
CA THR A 209 4.53 -6.56 15.86
C THR A 209 3.48 -7.52 16.45
N ALA A 210 3.56 -8.81 16.18
CA ALA A 210 2.62 -9.80 16.73
C ALA A 210 2.76 -9.95 18.26
N GLU A 211 3.98 -9.88 18.81
CA GLU A 211 4.21 -9.81 20.26
C GLU A 211 3.57 -8.56 20.88
N ALA A 212 3.76 -7.43 20.26
CA ALA A 212 3.16 -6.16 20.71
C ALA A 212 1.62 -6.20 20.69
N LEU A 213 1.02 -6.89 19.73
CA LEU A 213 -0.43 -7.03 19.60
C LEU A 213 -1.01 -8.06 20.57
N TYR A 214 -0.49 -9.30 20.58
CA TYR A 214 -1.13 -10.46 21.17
C TYR A 214 -0.49 -10.91 22.49
N GLY A 215 0.68 -10.39 22.85
CA GLY A 215 1.41 -10.74 24.05
C GLY A 215 1.89 -12.20 24.06
N PRO A 216 2.02 -12.84 25.25
CA PRO A 216 2.64 -14.16 25.39
C PRO A 216 1.85 -15.29 24.73
N HIS A 217 0.58 -15.05 24.39
CA HIS A 217 -0.30 -15.99 23.69
C HIS A 217 -0.34 -15.77 22.18
N ASN A 218 0.60 -15.01 21.64
CA ASN A 218 0.74 -14.73 20.22
C ASN A 218 0.60 -16.01 19.37
N PRO A 219 -0.34 -16.08 18.42
CA PRO A 219 -0.53 -17.25 17.56
C PRO A 219 0.72 -17.68 16.79
N LEU A 220 1.60 -16.74 16.41
CA LEU A 220 2.83 -17.03 15.67
C LEU A 220 3.88 -17.77 16.52
N ARG A 221 3.87 -17.60 17.85
CA ARG A 221 4.70 -18.41 18.75
C ARG A 221 4.26 -19.88 18.77
N LYS A 222 2.95 -20.11 18.67
CA LYS A 222 2.37 -21.46 18.67
C LYS A 222 2.61 -22.18 17.35
N ASP A 223 2.54 -21.48 16.24
CA ASP A 223 2.78 -21.98 14.89
C ASP A 223 3.54 -20.94 14.06
N ALA A 224 4.86 -21.08 14.00
CA ALA A 224 5.74 -20.15 13.25
C ALA A 224 5.46 -20.14 11.75
N SER A 225 4.81 -21.17 11.18
CA SER A 225 4.47 -21.21 9.75
C SER A 225 3.38 -20.19 9.37
N LEU A 226 2.62 -19.68 10.35
CA LEU A 226 1.65 -18.59 10.12
C LEU A 226 2.31 -17.29 9.66
N MET A 227 3.60 -17.10 9.96
CA MET A 227 4.35 -15.96 9.44
C MET A 227 4.39 -15.97 7.91
N GLU A 228 4.70 -17.11 7.31
CA GLU A 228 4.68 -17.25 5.85
C GLU A 228 3.25 -17.12 5.29
N ASP A 229 2.22 -17.55 6.05
CA ASP A 229 0.84 -17.36 5.64
C ASP A 229 0.44 -15.88 5.57
N ILE A 230 0.92 -15.01 6.49
CA ILE A 230 0.69 -13.56 6.42
C ILE A 230 1.21 -12.99 5.10
N TRP A 231 2.42 -13.37 4.72
CA TRP A 231 3.05 -12.83 3.51
C TRP A 231 2.57 -13.47 2.21
N THR A 232 2.14 -14.73 2.25
CA THR A 232 1.42 -15.39 1.16
C THR A 232 0.04 -14.74 0.95
N PHE A 233 -0.65 -14.41 2.04
CA PHE A 233 -1.91 -13.70 2.00
C PHE A 233 -1.74 -12.30 1.37
N ASP A 234 -0.75 -11.54 1.80
CA ASP A 234 -0.46 -10.21 1.26
C ASP A 234 -0.06 -10.23 -0.23
N ALA A 235 0.74 -11.22 -0.65
CA ALA A 235 1.25 -11.30 -2.02
C ALA A 235 0.14 -11.50 -3.06
N ASP A 236 -0.82 -12.39 -2.79
CA ASP A 236 -1.89 -12.76 -3.73
C ASP A 236 -3.23 -12.06 -3.40
N LEU A 237 -3.25 -11.12 -2.43
CA LEU A 237 -4.44 -10.38 -2.04
C LEU A 237 -5.14 -9.67 -3.21
N PRO A 238 -4.44 -9.04 -4.17
CA PRO A 238 -5.10 -8.45 -5.34
C PRO A 238 -5.95 -9.44 -6.14
N VAL A 239 -5.50 -10.70 -6.26
CA VAL A 239 -6.25 -11.76 -6.97
C VAL A 239 -7.44 -12.22 -6.13
N LEU A 240 -7.25 -12.38 -4.82
CA LEU A 240 -8.33 -12.70 -3.88
C LEU A 240 -9.45 -11.66 -3.91
N MET A 241 -9.09 -10.38 -4.00
CA MET A 241 -10.01 -9.24 -4.05
C MET A 241 -10.92 -9.22 -5.29
N LEU A 242 -10.56 -9.91 -6.38
CA LEU A 242 -11.45 -10.07 -7.54
C LEU A 242 -12.72 -10.85 -7.17
N GLY A 243 -12.67 -11.72 -6.16
CA GLY A 243 -13.82 -12.47 -5.66
C GLY A 243 -14.34 -13.57 -6.60
N ILE A 244 -13.60 -13.90 -7.68
CA ILE A 244 -14.00 -14.90 -8.68
C ILE A 244 -13.44 -16.25 -8.25
N MET A 245 -14.28 -17.13 -7.70
CA MET A 245 -13.91 -18.48 -7.22
C MET A 245 -12.55 -18.49 -6.48
N PRO A 246 -12.41 -17.74 -5.36
CA PRO A 246 -11.11 -17.47 -4.73
C PRO A 246 -10.36 -18.73 -4.28
N SER A 247 -11.07 -19.81 -3.95
CA SER A 247 -10.47 -21.11 -3.62
C SER A 247 -9.73 -21.78 -4.80
N ILE A 248 -9.96 -21.32 -6.03
CA ILE A 248 -9.32 -21.80 -7.25
C ILE A 248 -8.32 -20.77 -7.78
N THR A 249 -8.77 -19.53 -7.99
CA THR A 249 -7.97 -18.47 -8.65
C THR A 249 -6.87 -17.91 -7.75
N ALA A 250 -7.11 -17.86 -6.43
CA ALA A 250 -6.17 -17.39 -5.42
C ALA A 250 -5.93 -18.47 -4.33
N LYS A 251 -5.75 -19.73 -4.73
CA LYS A 251 -5.73 -20.89 -3.83
C LYS A 251 -4.74 -20.74 -2.65
N LYS A 252 -3.53 -20.25 -2.91
CA LYS A 252 -2.50 -20.07 -1.85
C LYS A 252 -2.97 -19.04 -0.82
N CYS A 253 -3.34 -17.86 -1.28
CA CYS A 253 -3.87 -16.77 -0.45
C CYS A 253 -5.13 -17.18 0.32
N TYR A 254 -6.06 -17.88 -0.34
CA TYR A 254 -7.28 -18.40 0.28
C TYR A 254 -6.97 -19.37 1.43
N ASN A 255 -6.03 -20.31 1.23
CA ASN A 255 -5.63 -21.27 2.26
C ASN A 255 -4.87 -20.58 3.41
N ALA A 256 -3.94 -19.67 3.10
CA ALA A 256 -3.24 -18.86 4.10
C ALA A 256 -4.23 -18.08 4.97
N ARG A 257 -5.20 -17.38 4.35
CA ARG A 257 -6.29 -16.71 5.07
C ARG A 257 -7.02 -17.65 6.03
N LYS A 258 -7.38 -18.85 5.57
CA LYS A 258 -8.11 -19.83 6.40
C LYS A 258 -7.29 -20.30 7.61
N ARG A 259 -6.00 -20.51 7.45
CA ARG A 259 -5.12 -20.88 8.55
C ARG A 259 -4.96 -19.74 9.57
N LEU A 260 -4.77 -18.51 9.09
CA LEU A 260 -4.71 -17.32 9.94
C LEU A 260 -6.03 -17.12 10.71
N GLN A 261 -7.18 -17.26 10.03
CA GLN A 261 -8.51 -17.19 10.66
C GLN A 261 -8.66 -18.24 11.75
N ALA A 262 -8.25 -19.49 11.50
CA ALA A 262 -8.35 -20.57 12.49
C ALA A 262 -7.45 -20.32 13.72
N ALA A 263 -6.23 -19.85 13.52
CA ALA A 263 -5.31 -19.52 14.61
C ALA A 263 -5.82 -18.38 15.50
N LEU A 264 -6.37 -17.34 14.87
CA LEU A 264 -6.99 -16.21 15.59
C LEU A 264 -8.33 -16.60 16.23
N ALA A 265 -9.12 -17.47 15.61
CA ALA A 265 -10.32 -18.03 16.22
C ALA A 265 -10.00 -18.81 17.50
N ASP A 266 -8.89 -19.59 17.52
CA ASP A 266 -8.39 -20.25 18.75
C ASP A 266 -7.94 -19.22 19.80
N TYR A 267 -7.29 -18.14 19.40
CA TYR A 267 -6.86 -17.06 20.31
C TYR A 267 -8.07 -16.40 20.99
N TYR A 268 -9.06 -15.91 20.24
CA TYR A 268 -10.23 -15.21 20.76
C TYR A 268 -11.27 -16.14 21.36
N GLY A 269 -11.41 -17.36 20.85
CA GLY A 269 -12.29 -18.40 21.40
C GLY A 269 -11.88 -18.85 22.80
N ASN A 270 -10.59 -18.83 23.09
CA ASN A 270 -10.02 -19.11 24.41
C ASN A 270 -9.86 -17.85 25.28
N ASN A 271 -10.44 -16.71 24.90
CA ASN A 271 -10.41 -15.45 25.63
C ASN A 271 -8.99 -14.94 25.97
N ARG A 272 -7.99 -15.21 25.12
CA ARG A 272 -6.60 -14.79 25.35
C ARG A 272 -6.40 -13.29 25.20
N ASP A 273 -7.32 -12.61 24.52
CA ASP A 273 -7.37 -11.16 24.41
C ASP A 273 -7.64 -10.44 25.76
N TYR A 274 -8.13 -11.15 26.79
CA TYR A 274 -8.26 -10.59 28.14
C TYR A 274 -6.95 -10.61 28.94
N HIS A 275 -5.91 -11.26 28.45
CA HIS A 275 -4.61 -11.25 29.13
C HIS A 275 -4.09 -9.81 29.29
N GLU A 276 -3.42 -9.52 30.41
CA GLU A 276 -2.94 -8.16 30.71
C GLU A 276 -1.98 -7.64 29.64
N ASP A 277 -1.11 -8.50 29.10
CA ASP A 277 -0.12 -8.15 28.07
C ASP A 277 -0.67 -8.07 26.66
N ALA A 278 -1.92 -8.48 26.39
CA ALA A 278 -2.56 -8.19 25.12
C ALA A 278 -2.75 -6.67 24.95
N SER A 279 -2.51 -6.16 23.75
CA SER A 279 -2.62 -4.73 23.48
C SER A 279 -4.05 -4.20 23.62
N GLN A 280 -4.19 -2.93 23.95
CA GLN A 280 -5.51 -2.31 24.08
C GLN A 280 -6.29 -2.32 22.75
N ILE A 281 -5.61 -2.27 21.61
CA ILE A 281 -6.29 -2.36 20.31
C ILE A 281 -6.92 -3.74 20.10
N VAL A 282 -6.25 -4.82 20.48
CA VAL A 282 -6.79 -6.20 20.42
C VAL A 282 -7.98 -6.32 21.34
N LYS A 283 -7.89 -5.84 22.59
CA LYS A 283 -8.97 -5.86 23.60
C LYS A 283 -10.21 -5.09 23.12
N ASN A 284 -10.02 -3.84 22.67
CA ASN A 284 -11.13 -2.97 22.27
C ASN A 284 -11.83 -3.49 21.02
N ARG A 285 -11.08 -3.94 20.01
CA ARG A 285 -11.64 -4.51 18.78
C ARG A 285 -12.50 -5.73 19.10
N ALA A 286 -12.00 -6.66 19.90
CA ALA A 286 -12.76 -7.84 20.33
C ALA A 286 -14.00 -7.46 21.15
N ALA A 287 -13.91 -6.49 22.07
CA ALA A 287 -15.04 -6.01 22.85
C ALA A 287 -16.14 -5.40 21.98
N ILE A 288 -15.76 -4.60 20.96
CA ILE A 288 -16.72 -4.03 20.00
C ILE A 288 -17.41 -5.14 19.20
N LEU A 289 -16.66 -6.12 18.70
CA LEU A 289 -17.23 -7.25 17.95
C LEU A 289 -18.21 -8.04 18.80
N ARG A 290 -17.88 -8.36 20.06
CA ARG A 290 -18.78 -9.03 21.01
C ARG A 290 -20.03 -8.20 21.32
N LYS A 291 -19.90 -6.86 21.47
CA LYS A 291 -21.05 -5.94 21.63
C LYS A 291 -22.08 -6.08 20.50
N HIS A 292 -21.61 -6.35 19.29
CA HIS A 292 -22.44 -6.56 18.10
C HIS A 292 -22.81 -8.03 17.85
N GLY A 293 -22.63 -8.91 18.84
CA GLY A 293 -23.05 -10.31 18.78
C GLY A 293 -22.14 -11.22 17.94
N ILE A 294 -20.90 -10.78 17.64
CA ILE A 294 -19.93 -11.59 16.91
C ILE A 294 -19.21 -12.53 17.89
N SER A 295 -19.22 -13.84 17.60
CA SER A 295 -18.64 -14.87 18.45
C SER A 295 -17.10 -14.83 18.50
N GLY A 296 -16.51 -15.52 19.47
CA GLY A 296 -15.05 -15.61 19.60
C GLY A 296 -14.37 -16.17 18.35
N GLU A 297 -14.94 -17.17 17.69
CA GLU A 297 -14.42 -17.74 16.44
C GLU A 297 -14.54 -16.75 15.28
N ASP A 298 -15.68 -16.07 15.16
CA ASP A 298 -15.90 -15.06 14.12
C ASP A 298 -15.05 -13.80 14.32
N ILE A 299 -14.65 -13.48 15.58
CA ILE A 299 -13.67 -12.43 15.84
C ILE A 299 -12.36 -12.75 15.10
N GLY A 300 -11.92 -14.00 15.10
CA GLY A 300 -10.72 -14.41 14.35
C GLY A 300 -10.80 -14.10 12.85
N VAL A 301 -12.01 -14.13 12.26
CA VAL A 301 -12.20 -13.74 10.86
C VAL A 301 -11.86 -12.26 10.64
N PHE A 302 -12.31 -11.36 11.52
CA PHE A 302 -12.04 -9.92 11.43
C PHE A 302 -10.57 -9.59 11.69
N GLU A 303 -9.94 -10.29 12.63
CA GLU A 303 -8.64 -9.92 13.17
C GLU A 303 -7.45 -10.31 12.29
N VAL A 304 -7.66 -11.10 11.23
CA VAL A 304 -6.67 -11.26 10.15
C VAL A 304 -6.29 -9.89 9.55
N ALA A 305 -7.28 -8.98 9.39
CA ALA A 305 -7.02 -7.63 8.89
C ALA A 305 -6.07 -6.85 9.81
N LEU A 306 -6.20 -6.95 11.15
CA LEU A 306 -5.31 -6.24 12.07
C LEU A 306 -3.86 -6.69 11.90
N THR A 307 -3.62 -8.00 11.89
CA THR A 307 -2.27 -8.56 11.72
C THR A 307 -1.67 -8.15 10.37
N HIS A 308 -2.47 -8.24 9.30
CA HIS A 308 -2.04 -7.85 7.95
C HIS A 308 -1.70 -6.37 7.85
N VAL A 309 -2.59 -5.46 8.25
CA VAL A 309 -2.34 -4.00 8.09
C VAL A 309 -1.22 -3.48 9.01
N ALA A 310 -0.97 -4.13 10.15
CA ALA A 310 0.09 -3.75 11.06
C ALA A 310 1.49 -4.06 10.49
N THR A 311 1.61 -5.07 9.62
CA THR A 311 2.90 -5.55 9.08
C THR A 311 3.16 -5.12 7.63
N SER A 312 2.15 -5.20 6.77
CA SER A 312 2.29 -5.11 5.31
C SER A 312 2.83 -3.76 4.78
N ASN A 313 2.74 -2.68 5.55
CA ASN A 313 3.25 -1.36 5.18
C ASN A 313 4.47 -0.92 6.02
N THR A 314 4.51 -1.26 7.29
CA THR A 314 5.59 -0.87 8.21
C THR A 314 6.90 -1.51 7.81
N ILE A 315 6.89 -2.80 7.51
CA ILE A 315 8.08 -3.57 7.18
C ILE A 315 8.72 -3.14 5.84
N PRO A 316 7.98 -2.99 4.72
CA PRO A 316 8.57 -2.40 3.52
C PRO A 316 9.11 -0.98 3.74
N THR A 317 8.46 -0.18 4.59
CA THR A 317 8.95 1.17 4.94
C THR A 317 10.30 1.10 5.65
N LEU A 318 10.44 0.21 6.64
CA LEU A 318 11.70 -0.03 7.36
C LEU A 318 12.80 -0.51 6.41
N PHE A 319 12.48 -1.44 5.50
CA PHE A 319 13.43 -1.90 4.49
C PHE A 319 14.02 -0.73 3.68
N TRP A 320 13.17 0.16 3.17
CA TRP A 320 13.64 1.32 2.42
C TRP A 320 14.41 2.30 3.28
N PHE A 321 14.01 2.48 4.53
CA PHE A 321 14.73 3.32 5.48
C PHE A 321 16.15 2.80 5.70
N MET A 322 16.32 1.49 5.93
CA MET A 322 17.63 0.86 6.03
C MET A 322 18.42 0.91 4.72
N ALA A 323 17.80 0.54 3.61
CA ALA A 323 18.48 0.50 2.31
C ALA A 323 19.02 1.87 1.91
N TYR A 324 18.25 2.96 2.12
CA TYR A 324 18.71 4.31 1.81
C TYR A 324 19.80 4.83 2.74
N ILE A 325 19.83 4.42 4.00
CA ILE A 325 20.85 4.85 4.96
C ILE A 325 22.12 4.03 4.80
N PHE A 326 22.03 2.72 4.94
CA PHE A 326 23.23 1.86 5.06
C PHE A 326 23.95 1.62 3.74
N SER A 327 23.35 1.98 2.60
CA SER A 327 24.07 2.08 1.31
C SER A 327 24.96 3.34 1.20
N ARG A 328 24.98 4.23 2.22
CA ARG A 328 25.70 5.52 2.22
C ARG A 328 26.56 5.68 3.46
N PRO A 329 27.81 5.21 3.47
CA PRO A 329 28.66 5.25 4.65
C PRO A 329 28.81 6.66 5.27
N GLU A 330 28.94 7.70 4.44
CA GLU A 330 29.03 9.09 4.92
C GLU A 330 27.76 9.56 5.63
N LEU A 331 26.58 9.08 5.20
CA LEU A 331 25.31 9.37 5.87
C LEU A 331 25.21 8.62 7.19
N VAL A 332 25.70 7.38 7.25
CA VAL A 332 25.73 6.59 8.48
C VAL A 332 26.55 7.30 9.56
N GLU A 333 27.74 7.82 9.25
CA GLU A 333 28.56 8.56 10.21
C GLU A 333 27.84 9.83 10.72
N ARG A 334 27.26 10.60 9.83
CA ARG A 334 26.48 11.81 10.22
C ARG A 334 25.29 11.46 11.12
N LEU A 335 24.61 10.36 10.87
CA LEU A 335 23.49 9.89 11.68
C LEU A 335 23.98 9.36 13.04
N ARG A 336 25.13 8.71 13.10
CA ARG A 336 25.79 8.31 14.35
C ARG A 336 26.11 9.51 15.24
N ASP A 337 26.69 10.55 14.66
CA ASP A 337 27.01 11.80 15.34
C ASP A 337 25.76 12.47 15.95
N GLU A 338 24.60 12.31 15.29
CA GLU A 338 23.33 12.84 15.79
C GLU A 338 22.68 11.93 16.84
N VAL A 339 22.72 10.61 16.69
CA VAL A 339 22.02 9.63 17.54
C VAL A 339 22.79 9.35 18.83
N LEU A 340 24.11 9.16 18.79
CA LEU A 340 24.89 8.76 19.97
C LEU A 340 24.78 9.73 21.17
N PRO A 341 24.73 11.06 21.00
CA PRO A 341 24.56 11.99 22.12
C PRO A 341 23.18 11.94 22.78
N VAL A 342 22.18 11.34 22.13
CA VAL A 342 20.79 11.22 22.63
C VAL A 342 20.60 9.94 23.42
N ILE A 343 21.41 8.92 23.18
CA ILE A 343 21.35 7.63 23.83
C ILE A 343 21.90 7.74 25.26
N GLN A 344 21.19 7.15 26.20
CA GLN A 344 21.54 7.16 27.61
C GLN A 344 22.23 5.84 28.01
N HIS A 345 23.43 5.94 28.56
CA HIS A 345 24.15 4.81 29.12
C HIS A 345 23.97 4.74 30.63
N SER A 346 23.55 3.59 31.15
CA SER A 346 23.52 3.34 32.58
C SER A 346 24.82 2.68 33.04
N GLY A 347 25.20 2.89 34.32
CA GLY A 347 26.39 2.26 34.90
C GLY A 347 26.33 0.71 34.96
N SER A 348 25.17 0.09 34.66
CA SER A 348 24.97 -1.37 34.59
C SER A 348 25.28 -1.99 33.21
N GLY A 349 25.67 -1.17 32.22
CA GLY A 349 25.85 -1.61 30.83
C GLY A 349 24.56 -1.58 29.99
N ASP A 350 23.44 -1.15 30.58
CA ASP A 350 22.20 -0.95 29.84
C ASP A 350 22.26 0.34 29.02
N VAL A 351 21.65 0.30 27.85
CA VAL A 351 21.50 1.46 26.96
C VAL A 351 20.03 1.75 26.74
N THR A 352 19.62 2.99 27.01
CA THR A 352 18.22 3.41 26.82
C THR A 352 18.11 4.33 25.61
N ILE A 353 17.19 3.98 24.71
CA ILE A 353 16.77 4.78 23.56
C ILE A 353 15.39 5.38 23.87
N ASP A 354 15.33 6.69 23.95
CA ASP A 354 14.10 7.45 24.08
C ASP A 354 13.64 7.92 22.69
N ILE A 355 12.50 7.39 22.24
CA ILE A 355 11.93 7.68 20.90
C ILE A 355 11.51 9.15 20.81
N GLY A 356 10.98 9.73 21.90
CA GLY A 356 10.63 11.15 21.95
C GLY A 356 11.88 12.03 21.80
N ALA A 357 12.96 11.68 22.48
CA ALA A 357 14.22 12.38 22.35
C ALA A 357 14.85 12.23 20.94
N LEU A 358 14.69 11.09 20.29
CA LEU A 358 15.10 10.93 18.89
C LEU A 358 14.30 11.84 17.95
N ASP A 359 12.96 11.93 18.12
CA ASP A 359 12.11 12.80 17.30
C ASP A 359 12.48 14.28 17.44
N GLU A 360 12.79 14.71 18.66
CA GLU A 360 13.11 16.11 18.96
C GLU A 360 14.55 16.51 18.60
N ARG A 361 15.51 15.61 18.79
CA ARG A 361 16.95 15.94 18.76
C ARG A 361 17.72 15.32 17.61
N CYS A 362 17.09 14.44 16.81
CA CYS A 362 17.70 13.79 15.65
C CYS A 362 16.97 14.15 14.34
N PRO A 363 16.99 15.45 13.93
CA PRO A 363 16.23 15.91 12.77
C PRO A 363 16.67 15.27 11.46
N LEU A 364 17.95 14.88 11.29
CA LEU A 364 18.43 14.20 10.11
C LEU A 364 17.89 12.76 10.04
N LEU A 365 17.88 12.03 11.15
CA LEU A 365 17.31 10.68 11.24
C LEU A 365 15.81 10.69 10.91
N VAL A 366 15.06 11.62 11.50
CA VAL A 366 13.62 11.79 11.23
C VAL A 366 13.36 12.20 9.78
N SER A 367 14.22 13.08 9.23
CA SER A 367 14.15 13.47 7.82
C SER A 367 14.38 12.27 6.89
N CYS A 368 15.39 11.45 7.15
CA CYS A 368 15.66 10.22 6.39
C CYS A 368 14.47 9.24 6.44
N TYR A 369 13.84 9.07 7.59
CA TYR A 369 12.64 8.25 7.74
C TYR A 369 11.49 8.76 6.86
N ARG A 370 11.17 10.06 6.97
CA ARG A 370 10.10 10.68 6.16
C ARG A 370 10.39 10.64 4.67
N GLU A 371 11.64 10.84 4.28
CA GLU A 371 12.07 10.77 2.88
C GLU A 371 11.98 9.33 2.34
N SER A 372 12.32 8.33 3.13
CA SER A 372 12.15 6.91 2.77
C SER A 372 10.68 6.57 2.52
N ILE A 373 9.76 7.06 3.37
CA ILE A 373 8.31 6.92 3.16
C ILE A 373 7.88 7.63 1.88
N ARG A 374 8.34 8.87 1.65
CA ARG A 374 8.00 9.61 0.43
C ARG A 374 8.42 8.84 -0.82
N MET A 375 9.61 8.26 -0.79
CA MET A 375 10.17 7.50 -1.91
C MET A 375 9.44 6.17 -2.16
N SER A 376 9.02 5.47 -1.12
CA SER A 376 8.45 4.12 -1.20
C SER A 376 6.92 4.08 -1.20
N SER A 377 6.23 5.18 -0.85
CA SER A 377 4.77 5.20 -0.80
C SER A 377 4.16 5.38 -2.20
N LYS A 378 3.35 4.41 -2.62
CA LYS A 378 2.66 4.39 -3.93
C LYS A 378 1.16 4.06 -3.80
N GLY A 379 0.57 4.26 -2.62
CA GLY A 379 -0.82 3.94 -2.34
C GLY A 379 -1.82 4.87 -3.03
N MET A 380 -3.07 4.41 -3.07
CA MET A 380 -4.23 5.16 -3.57
C MET A 380 -5.12 5.58 -2.41
N GLY A 381 -5.35 6.88 -2.27
CA GLY A 381 -6.38 7.41 -1.40
C GLY A 381 -7.74 7.37 -2.08
N ASN A 382 -8.75 6.81 -1.40
CA ASN A 382 -10.09 6.67 -1.93
C ASN A 382 -11.10 7.36 -1.01
N ARG A 383 -12.10 8.04 -1.61
CA ARG A 383 -13.26 8.59 -0.89
C ARG A 383 -14.53 8.39 -1.73
N LYS A 384 -15.62 8.01 -1.07
CA LYS A 384 -16.97 7.97 -1.64
C LYS A 384 -17.65 9.29 -1.40
N VAL A 385 -18.29 9.85 -2.41
CA VAL A 385 -19.15 11.03 -2.29
C VAL A 385 -20.48 10.58 -1.70
N MET A 386 -20.73 10.91 -0.44
CA MET A 386 -21.92 10.51 0.29
C MET A 386 -23.13 11.37 -0.05
N GLU A 387 -22.88 12.66 -0.35
CA GLU A 387 -23.86 13.65 -0.81
C GLU A 387 -23.20 14.61 -1.80
N ASP A 388 -23.98 15.21 -2.72
CA ASP A 388 -23.48 16.24 -3.62
C ASP A 388 -22.75 17.30 -2.82
N THR A 389 -21.49 17.58 -3.18
CA THR A 389 -20.64 18.47 -2.43
C THR A 389 -19.66 19.21 -3.34
N THR A 390 -19.16 20.34 -2.89
CA THR A 390 -18.20 21.16 -3.64
C THR A 390 -16.85 21.17 -2.93
N ILE A 391 -15.78 21.04 -3.71
CA ILE A 391 -14.41 21.28 -3.26
C ILE A 391 -13.81 22.44 -4.04
N THR A 392 -12.91 23.19 -3.39
CA THR A 392 -12.30 24.40 -3.99
C THR A 392 -10.78 24.27 -3.95
N ASP A 393 -10.12 24.60 -5.06
CA ASP A 393 -8.65 24.60 -5.15
C ASP A 393 -8.03 25.87 -4.53
N GLY A 394 -6.69 25.91 -4.51
CA GLY A 394 -5.93 27.04 -3.97
C GLY A 394 -6.12 28.37 -4.71
N ASN A 395 -6.67 28.34 -5.93
CA ASN A 395 -6.95 29.51 -6.77
C ASN A 395 -8.42 29.97 -6.68
N GLY A 396 -9.23 29.34 -5.83
CA GLY A 396 -10.64 29.68 -5.65
C GLY A 396 -11.59 29.03 -6.68
N ARG A 397 -11.11 28.14 -7.55
CA ARG A 397 -11.97 27.42 -8.49
C ARG A 397 -12.65 26.24 -7.79
N SER A 398 -13.98 26.19 -7.94
CA SER A 398 -14.83 25.19 -7.28
C SER A 398 -15.29 24.10 -8.25
N TYR A 399 -15.43 22.88 -7.75
CA TYR A 399 -15.84 21.71 -8.50
C TYR A 399 -16.93 20.96 -7.74
N LEU A 400 -18.05 20.68 -8.41
CA LEU A 400 -19.12 19.84 -7.87
C LEU A 400 -18.75 18.37 -7.99
N LEU A 401 -18.86 17.63 -6.88
CA LEU A 401 -18.72 16.19 -6.84
C LEU A 401 -20.08 15.56 -6.57
N LYS A 402 -20.51 14.65 -7.44
CA LYS A 402 -21.85 14.03 -7.39
C LYS A 402 -21.88 12.83 -6.46
N LYS A 403 -22.97 12.72 -5.71
CA LYS A 403 -23.29 11.57 -4.83
C LYS A 403 -23.09 10.25 -5.57
N GLY A 404 -22.52 9.27 -4.87
CA GLY A 404 -22.30 7.93 -5.40
C GLY A 404 -21.02 7.79 -6.22
N CYS A 405 -20.37 8.88 -6.65
CA CYS A 405 -19.08 8.82 -7.32
C CYS A 405 -17.93 8.56 -6.35
N ASN A 406 -16.81 8.11 -6.90
CA ASN A 406 -15.58 7.90 -6.16
C ASN A 406 -14.60 9.05 -6.44
N VAL A 407 -13.80 9.41 -5.45
CA VAL A 407 -12.66 10.33 -5.58
C VAL A 407 -11.40 9.54 -5.31
N GLN A 408 -10.40 9.64 -6.19
CA GLN A 408 -9.11 8.98 -6.04
C GLN A 408 -7.95 9.97 -6.13
N MET A 409 -6.93 9.73 -5.31
CA MET A 409 -5.69 10.48 -5.29
C MET A 409 -4.51 9.53 -5.07
N SER A 410 -3.41 9.75 -5.77
CA SER A 410 -2.23 8.87 -5.73
C SER A 410 -1.14 9.49 -4.87
N SER A 411 -0.69 8.78 -3.82
CA SER A 411 0.50 9.20 -3.06
C SER A 411 1.75 9.20 -3.93
N GLN A 412 1.88 8.26 -4.87
CA GLN A 412 2.99 8.25 -5.82
C GLN A 412 3.10 9.54 -6.64
N VAL A 413 1.97 10.09 -7.08
CA VAL A 413 1.94 11.37 -7.78
C VAL A 413 2.27 12.50 -6.82
N MET A 414 1.54 12.60 -5.70
CA MET A 414 1.74 13.67 -4.71
C MET A 414 3.17 13.74 -4.21
N HIS A 415 3.81 12.60 -3.97
CA HIS A 415 5.17 12.49 -3.46
C HIS A 415 6.27 12.74 -4.51
N ARG A 416 5.90 12.94 -5.80
CA ARG A 416 6.84 13.15 -6.91
C ARG A 416 6.57 14.42 -7.70
N LEU A 417 5.60 15.25 -7.30
CA LEU A 417 5.30 16.52 -7.94
C LEU A 417 6.50 17.49 -7.84
N GLU A 418 7.11 17.84 -8.95
CA GLU A 418 8.24 18.79 -8.97
C GLU A 418 7.87 20.14 -8.36
N LYS A 419 6.64 20.62 -8.58
CA LYS A 419 6.13 21.85 -7.96
C LYS A 419 6.15 21.83 -6.42
N SER A 420 6.12 20.63 -5.81
CA SER A 420 6.13 20.45 -4.35
C SER A 420 7.51 20.09 -3.82
N TRP A 421 8.27 19.27 -4.56
CA TRP A 421 9.48 18.64 -4.08
C TRP A 421 10.76 19.09 -4.77
N GLY A 422 10.66 19.93 -5.84
CA GLY A 422 11.78 20.38 -6.64
C GLY A 422 12.17 19.39 -7.75
N PRO A 423 13.18 19.76 -8.57
CA PRO A 423 13.64 18.97 -9.71
C PRO A 423 14.23 17.61 -9.32
N ASP A 424 14.68 17.47 -8.09
CA ASP A 424 15.21 16.25 -7.47
C ASP A 424 14.13 15.40 -6.79
N SER A 425 12.86 15.62 -7.11
CA SER A 425 11.69 14.93 -6.54
C SER A 425 11.76 13.41 -6.65
N SER A 426 12.54 12.88 -7.59
CA SER A 426 12.74 11.44 -7.81
C SER A 426 13.95 10.85 -7.07
N SER A 427 14.73 11.69 -6.38
CA SER A 427 15.93 11.30 -5.64
C SER A 427 15.69 11.29 -4.14
N PHE A 428 16.42 10.40 -3.43
CA PHE A 428 16.45 10.41 -1.96
C PHE A 428 17.39 11.52 -1.50
N VAL A 429 16.86 12.49 -0.76
CA VAL A 429 17.60 13.62 -0.19
C VAL A 429 17.45 13.60 1.33
N PRO A 430 18.50 13.24 2.09
CA PRO A 430 18.43 13.05 3.53
C PRO A 430 17.86 14.25 4.29
N GLU A 431 18.17 15.47 3.86
CA GLU A 431 17.80 16.72 4.53
C GLU A 431 16.44 17.30 4.10
N ARG A 432 15.70 16.62 3.23
CA ARG A 432 14.47 17.17 2.62
C ARG A 432 13.42 17.65 3.61
N PHE A 433 13.35 17.02 4.78
CA PHE A 433 12.38 17.35 5.82
C PHE A 433 12.96 18.14 7.00
N ILE A 434 14.23 18.56 6.92
CA ILE A 434 14.81 19.43 7.94
C ILE A 434 14.27 20.85 7.72
N ALA A 435 13.71 21.44 8.79
CA ALA A 435 13.11 22.76 8.73
C ALA A 435 14.16 23.87 8.48
N ASN A 436 13.77 24.85 7.65
CA ASN A 436 14.57 26.05 7.39
C ASN A 436 13.73 27.30 7.74
N SER A 437 14.34 28.33 8.32
CA SER A 437 13.66 29.47 8.91
C SER A 437 13.27 30.62 7.94
N SER A 438 13.52 30.49 6.64
CA SER A 438 13.21 31.59 5.68
C SER A 438 11.71 31.67 5.32
N LYS A 439 11.19 32.90 5.05
CA LYS A 439 9.79 33.11 4.65
C LYS A 439 9.42 32.42 3.31
N ALA A 440 10.35 32.39 2.34
CA ALA A 440 10.15 31.67 1.08
C ALA A 440 10.02 30.15 1.30
N TYR A 441 10.70 29.64 2.30
CA TYR A 441 10.61 28.24 2.73
C TYR A 441 9.23 27.92 3.34
N ALA A 442 8.62 28.84 4.11
CA ALA A 442 7.33 28.60 4.74
C ALA A 442 6.21 28.29 3.76
N GLU A 443 6.14 28.97 2.60
CA GLU A 443 5.12 28.69 1.57
C GLU A 443 5.42 27.38 0.84
N SER A 444 6.69 27.10 0.53
CA SER A 444 7.13 25.81 -0.02
C SER A 444 6.79 24.66 0.93
N GLU A 445 7.02 24.82 2.23
CA GLU A 445 6.68 23.82 3.25
C GLU A 445 5.18 23.56 3.35
N LYS A 446 4.33 24.56 3.18
CA LYS A 446 2.88 24.37 3.15
C LYS A 446 2.45 23.46 1.99
N ILE A 447 3.04 23.65 0.80
CA ILE A 447 2.79 22.81 -0.38
C ILE A 447 3.36 21.40 -0.17
N LYS A 448 4.57 21.27 0.38
CA LYS A 448 5.16 19.96 0.70
C LYS A 448 4.29 19.18 1.69
N ARG A 449 3.85 19.82 2.79
CA ARG A 449 2.94 19.19 3.77
C ARG A 449 1.63 18.77 3.15
N ALA A 450 1.06 19.56 2.24
CA ALA A 450 -0.16 19.20 1.52
C ALA A 450 0.04 18.02 0.57
N SER A 451 1.25 17.85 0.03
CA SER A 451 1.63 16.77 -0.87
C SER A 451 2.07 15.50 -0.15
N PHE A 452 2.49 15.59 1.12
CA PHE A 452 2.96 14.44 1.91
C PHE A 452 1.79 13.72 2.57
N ILE A 453 1.28 12.68 1.90
CA ILE A 453 0.06 11.95 2.29
C ILE A 453 0.26 10.43 2.44
N PRO A 454 1.37 9.94 3.01
CA PRO A 454 1.65 8.50 3.08
C PRO A 454 0.65 7.74 3.94
N PHE A 455 0.06 8.42 4.93
CA PHE A 455 -0.89 7.87 5.89
C PHE A 455 -2.35 8.28 5.61
N GLY A 456 -2.64 8.81 4.40
CA GLY A 456 -3.93 9.40 4.10
C GLY A 456 -4.13 10.75 4.77
N GLY A 457 -5.35 11.06 5.23
CA GLY A 457 -5.64 12.34 5.87
C GLY A 457 -7.07 12.51 6.36
N GLY A 458 -7.29 13.62 7.09
CA GLY A 458 -8.58 13.95 7.71
C GLY A 458 -8.97 12.94 8.80
N ARG A 459 -10.27 12.70 8.96
CA ARG A 459 -10.80 11.78 9.99
C ARG A 459 -10.38 10.31 9.79
N HIS A 460 -9.86 9.96 8.61
CA HIS A 460 -9.38 8.62 8.28
C HIS A 460 -7.85 8.56 8.18
N LEU A 461 -7.15 9.45 8.89
CA LEU A 461 -5.69 9.38 9.03
C LEU A 461 -5.29 8.09 9.73
N CYS A 462 -4.26 7.41 9.23
CA CYS A 462 -3.79 6.14 9.79
C CYS A 462 -3.52 6.24 11.30
N PRO A 463 -4.20 5.46 12.13
CA PRO A 463 -3.99 5.48 13.59
C PRO A 463 -2.65 4.86 13.98
N GLY A 464 -2.14 3.89 13.21
CA GLY A 464 -0.87 3.18 13.47
C GLY A 464 0.40 3.94 13.08
N ARG A 465 0.30 5.17 12.54
CA ARG A 465 1.47 5.93 12.07
C ARG A 465 2.54 6.17 13.13
N ASN A 466 2.13 6.43 14.37
CA ASN A 466 3.06 6.67 15.47
C ASN A 466 3.70 5.37 15.98
N PHE A 467 2.96 4.25 15.92
CA PHE A 467 3.51 2.94 16.21
C PHE A 467 4.60 2.56 15.19
N ALA A 468 4.30 2.66 13.89
CA ALA A 468 5.27 2.44 12.83
C ALA A 468 6.51 3.37 12.91
N PHE A 469 6.29 4.64 13.32
CA PHE A 469 7.38 5.59 13.56
C PHE A 469 8.32 5.10 14.66
N ALA A 470 7.77 4.74 15.82
CA ALA A 470 8.56 4.31 16.97
C ALA A 470 9.34 3.01 16.71
N GLU A 471 8.68 2.00 16.11
CA GLU A 471 9.34 0.73 15.74
C GLU A 471 10.52 0.98 14.79
N ASN A 472 10.30 1.77 13.73
CA ASN A 472 11.31 1.98 12.70
C ASN A 472 12.47 2.85 13.20
N LEU A 473 12.19 3.93 13.94
CA LEU A 473 13.24 4.77 14.51
C LEU A 473 14.05 4.03 15.57
N GLY A 474 13.39 3.35 16.50
CA GLY A 474 14.05 2.61 17.57
C GLY A 474 14.98 1.53 17.00
N PHE A 475 14.50 0.77 16.02
CA PHE A 475 15.30 -0.27 15.37
C PHE A 475 16.54 0.32 14.66
N VAL A 476 16.36 1.34 13.81
CA VAL A 476 17.47 1.93 13.06
C VAL A 476 18.43 2.66 13.98
N ALA A 477 17.95 3.35 15.02
CA ALA A 477 18.81 4.00 16.01
C ALA A 477 19.70 2.99 16.76
N SER A 478 19.15 1.81 17.12
CA SER A 478 19.95 0.73 17.73
C SER A 478 21.06 0.24 16.80
N LEU A 479 20.72 0.04 15.51
CA LEU A 479 21.70 -0.38 14.50
C LEU A 479 22.79 0.68 14.28
N LEU A 480 22.43 1.95 14.20
CA LEU A 480 23.39 3.06 14.04
C LEU A 480 24.35 3.15 15.24
N ALA A 481 23.83 2.99 16.44
CA ALA A 481 24.61 3.11 17.67
C ALA A 481 25.54 1.92 17.93
N GLY A 482 24.96 0.73 17.96
CA GLY A 482 25.64 -0.47 18.48
C GLY A 482 26.22 -1.41 17.43
N PHE A 483 25.97 -1.16 16.12
CA PHE A 483 26.34 -2.14 15.10
C PHE A 483 27.07 -1.49 13.90
N GLU A 484 27.98 -2.25 13.32
CA GLU A 484 28.44 -2.06 11.95
C GLU A 484 27.51 -2.82 11.02
N VAL A 485 26.88 -2.10 10.10
CA VAL A 485 25.91 -2.61 9.13
C VAL A 485 26.40 -2.33 7.73
N LEU A 486 26.56 -3.37 6.92
CA LEU A 486 26.98 -3.29 5.53
C LEU A 486 25.89 -3.90 4.65
N THR A 487 25.48 -3.18 3.65
CA THR A 487 24.62 -3.70 2.58
C THR A 487 25.44 -4.53 1.59
N LEU A 488 24.89 -5.66 1.16
CA LEU A 488 25.58 -6.65 0.32
C LEU A 488 24.80 -6.88 -0.98
N ASP A 489 25.52 -7.15 -2.05
CA ASP A 489 24.96 -7.57 -3.34
C ASP A 489 24.73 -9.10 -3.40
N GLU A 490 24.38 -9.61 -4.58
CA GLU A 490 24.15 -11.03 -4.84
C GLU A 490 25.38 -11.93 -4.63
N ASN A 491 26.58 -11.35 -4.67
CA ASN A 491 27.86 -12.05 -4.44
C ASN A 491 28.31 -11.93 -2.98
N MET A 492 27.49 -11.35 -2.10
CA MET A 492 27.83 -11.05 -0.70
C MET A 492 28.99 -10.05 -0.56
N GLU A 493 29.19 -9.19 -1.56
CA GLU A 493 30.14 -8.09 -1.53
C GLU A 493 29.42 -6.79 -1.13
N GLN A 494 30.16 -5.88 -0.48
CA GLN A 494 29.60 -4.59 -0.06
C GLN A 494 29.13 -3.79 -1.27
N THR A 495 27.92 -3.22 -1.16
CA THR A 495 27.31 -2.41 -2.23
C THR A 495 26.71 -1.11 -1.69
N ASP A 496 26.80 -0.04 -2.49
CA ASP A 496 26.09 1.23 -2.30
C ASP A 496 24.79 1.30 -3.12
N ARG A 497 24.52 0.28 -3.92
CA ARG A 497 23.32 0.19 -4.74
C ARG A 497 22.08 -0.03 -3.89
N VAL A 498 21.04 0.75 -4.12
CA VAL A 498 19.72 0.55 -3.54
C VAL A 498 18.86 -0.26 -4.53
N PRO A 499 18.11 -1.27 -4.09
CA PRO A 499 17.26 -2.08 -4.96
C PRO A 499 16.19 -1.27 -5.69
N GLU A 500 15.62 -1.84 -6.73
CA GLU A 500 14.48 -1.24 -7.42
C GLU A 500 13.17 -1.50 -6.67
N HIS A 501 12.26 -0.54 -6.80
CA HIS A 501 10.90 -0.69 -6.29
C HIS A 501 10.09 -1.65 -7.17
N ALA A 502 9.40 -2.59 -6.57
CA ALA A 502 8.41 -3.41 -7.27
C ALA A 502 7.28 -2.56 -7.88
N SER A 503 6.50 -3.16 -8.75
CA SER A 503 5.28 -2.56 -9.30
C SER A 503 4.33 -2.15 -8.17
N CYS A 504 3.56 -1.09 -8.41
CA CYS A 504 2.58 -0.62 -7.44
C CYS A 504 1.44 -1.64 -7.31
N SER A 505 0.98 -1.86 -6.07
CA SER A 505 -0.23 -2.61 -5.78
C SER A 505 -1.37 -1.65 -5.37
N MET A 506 -2.61 -2.03 -5.64
CA MET A 506 -3.79 -1.32 -5.12
C MET A 506 -4.08 -1.66 -3.66
N THR A 507 -3.50 -2.72 -3.14
CA THR A 507 -3.74 -3.24 -1.78
C THR A 507 -2.69 -2.81 -0.76
N SER A 508 -1.54 -2.29 -1.20
CA SER A 508 -0.44 -1.84 -0.33
C SER A 508 -0.09 -0.38 -0.62
N ALA A 509 0.15 0.40 0.43
CA ALA A 509 0.63 1.78 0.32
C ALA A 509 2.16 1.85 0.20
N ALA A 510 2.90 1.07 0.98
CA ALA A 510 4.35 0.96 0.89
C ALA A 510 4.74 -0.13 -0.11
N VAL A 511 5.59 0.22 -1.08
CA VAL A 511 6.03 -0.72 -2.11
C VAL A 511 7.15 -1.62 -1.58
N LYS A 512 7.09 -2.90 -1.94
CA LYS A 512 8.18 -3.86 -1.67
C LYS A 512 9.35 -3.68 -2.65
N PRO A 513 10.55 -4.18 -2.34
CA PRO A 513 11.61 -4.30 -3.35
C PRO A 513 11.21 -5.34 -4.43
N VAL A 514 11.78 -5.19 -5.64
CA VAL A 514 11.63 -6.18 -6.71
C VAL A 514 12.09 -7.55 -6.20
N ASP A 515 11.38 -8.60 -6.59
CA ASP A 515 11.64 -10.00 -6.20
C ASP A 515 11.79 -10.20 -4.68
N ASN A 516 11.04 -9.40 -3.89
CA ASN A 516 11.12 -9.35 -2.44
C ASN A 516 12.57 -9.18 -1.92
N GLY A 517 13.40 -8.40 -2.62
CA GLY A 517 14.76 -8.08 -2.23
C GLY A 517 15.79 -9.19 -2.44
N ALA A 518 15.50 -10.17 -3.29
CA ALA A 518 16.47 -11.20 -3.65
C ALA A 518 17.77 -10.56 -4.19
N GLY A 519 18.93 -11.05 -3.74
CA GLY A 519 20.23 -10.52 -4.12
C GLY A 519 20.61 -9.18 -3.46
N TYR A 520 19.87 -8.75 -2.42
CA TYR A 520 20.23 -7.61 -1.58
C TYR A 520 20.28 -8.04 -0.12
N GLY A 521 21.49 -8.26 0.37
CA GLY A 521 21.77 -8.79 1.68
C GLY A 521 22.28 -7.75 2.67
N VAL A 522 22.63 -8.24 3.87
CA VAL A 522 23.20 -7.41 4.93
C VAL A 522 24.21 -8.23 5.74
N ARG A 523 25.28 -7.56 6.19
CA ARG A 523 26.19 -8.06 7.22
C ARG A 523 26.11 -7.14 8.42
N ILE A 524 25.89 -7.71 9.60
CA ILE A 524 25.71 -6.98 10.85
C ILE A 524 26.72 -7.51 11.87
N ARG A 525 27.46 -6.62 12.51
CA ARG A 525 28.44 -6.95 13.56
C ARG A 525 28.31 -5.92 14.69
N LYS A 526 28.38 -6.36 15.94
CA LYS A 526 28.48 -5.41 17.07
C LYS A 526 29.74 -4.55 16.97
N ARG A 527 29.62 -3.29 17.29
CA ARG A 527 30.74 -2.36 17.36
C ARG A 527 31.57 -2.64 18.61
N GLU A 528 32.84 -2.28 18.57
CA GLU A 528 33.72 -2.34 19.73
C GLU A 528 33.14 -1.53 20.90
N GLY A 529 33.07 -2.17 22.07
CA GLY A 529 32.48 -1.60 23.28
C GLY A 529 30.95 -1.76 23.40
N TRP A 530 30.27 -2.37 22.41
CA TRP A 530 28.83 -2.61 22.42
C TRP A 530 28.46 -4.10 22.53
N GLU A 531 29.39 -4.98 22.80
CA GLU A 531 29.20 -6.44 22.78
C GLU A 531 28.21 -6.93 23.84
N ASN A 532 28.21 -6.29 25.01
CA ASN A 532 27.44 -6.71 26.19
C ASN A 532 26.31 -5.72 26.54
N VAL A 533 25.94 -4.83 25.63
CA VAL A 533 24.91 -3.81 25.86
C VAL A 533 23.53 -4.46 25.83
N LYS A 534 22.67 -4.11 26.80
CA LYS A 534 21.24 -4.44 26.80
C LYS A 534 20.43 -3.20 26.45
N TRP A 535 19.58 -3.37 25.46
CA TRP A 535 18.76 -2.28 24.97
C TRP A 535 17.47 -2.11 25.76
N LYS A 536 17.14 -0.88 26.10
CA LYS A 536 15.85 -0.47 26.68
C LYS A 536 15.26 0.65 25.85
N TYR A 537 13.94 0.65 25.70
CA TYR A 537 13.26 1.65 24.90
C TYR A 537 12.19 2.37 25.73
N ILE A 538 12.14 3.69 25.56
CA ILE A 538 11.11 4.58 26.13
C ILE A 538 10.46 5.31 24.94
N SER A 539 9.14 5.43 24.94
CA SER A 539 8.44 6.10 23.83
C SER A 539 7.33 7.02 24.34
#